data_304fe0a0c8fbfbaefebb06718c7663f2
#
_entry.id   304fe0a0c8fbfbaefebb06718c7663f2
#
_cell.length_a   1.000
_cell.length_b   1.000
_cell.length_c   1.000
_cell.angle_alpha   90.00
_cell.angle_beta   90.00
_cell.angle_gamma   90.00
#
_symmetry.space_group_name_H-M   'P 1'
#
loop_
_entity.id
_entity.type
_entity.pdbx_description
1 polymer ?
#
loop_
_entity_poly.entity_id
_entity_poly.type
_entity_poly.pdbx_seq_one_letter_code
_entity_poly.pdbx_strand_id
1 'polypeptide(L)'
;MIKQILIVAGLLLMGMATFAQSPVDKALSTINRSSAEATINFLAGDELQGREAGFHGSRVTSEYIASLLQWMGIPPLTDSYFQPFDAYRKERQKKGRLEVHPDSIA
;
A
#
# COMPACT_ATOMS: atom_id res chain seq x y z
N MET A 1 -45.06 -41.72 10.52
CA MET A 1 -43.60 -41.90 10.55
C MET A 1 -42.92 -41.28 9.34
N ILE A 2 -43.25 -41.64 8.12
CA ILE A 2 -42.59 -41.10 6.87
C ILE A 2 -42.69 -39.55 6.79
N LYS A 3 -43.83 -38.96 7.09
CA LYS A 3 -44.02 -37.48 7.06
C LYS A 3 -43.12 -36.76 8.07
N GLN A 4 -42.92 -37.33 9.26
CA GLN A 4 -42.04 -36.75 10.28
C GLN A 4 -40.57 -36.84 9.87
N ILE A 5 -40.18 -37.95 9.23
CA ILE A 5 -38.82 -38.14 8.71
C ILE A 5 -38.50 -37.12 7.56
N LEU A 6 -39.48 -36.86 6.71
CA LEU A 6 -39.33 -35.86 5.61
C LEU A 6 -39.21 -34.42 6.14
N ILE A 7 -39.94 -34.08 7.20
CA ILE A 7 -39.84 -32.75 7.82
C ILE A 7 -38.48 -32.57 8.52
N VAL A 8 -38.00 -33.59 9.23
CA VAL A 8 -36.68 -33.53 9.89
C VAL A 8 -35.56 -33.49 8.87
N ALA A 9 -35.66 -34.24 7.75
CA ALA A 9 -34.70 -34.19 6.66
C ALA A 9 -34.68 -32.82 5.94
N GLY A 10 -35.85 -32.20 5.75
CA GLY A 10 -35.97 -30.86 5.19
C GLY A 10 -35.38 -29.77 6.09
N LEU A 11 -35.55 -29.87 7.38
CA LEU A 11 -34.96 -28.96 8.39
C LEU A 11 -33.43 -29.11 8.47
N LEU A 12 -32.90 -30.33 8.34
CA LEU A 12 -31.46 -30.61 8.28
C LEU A 12 -30.80 -30.07 7.00
N LEU A 13 -31.50 -30.14 5.88
CA LEU A 13 -31.00 -29.57 4.61
C LEU A 13 -31.02 -28.04 4.60
N MET A 14 -31.96 -27.39 5.27
CA MET A 14 -31.98 -25.92 5.41
C MET A 14 -30.88 -25.39 6.35
N GLY A 15 -30.36 -26.19 7.28
CA GLY A 15 -29.29 -25.79 8.18
C GLY A 15 -27.88 -25.74 7.54
N MET A 16 -27.71 -26.24 6.31
CA MET A 16 -26.41 -26.29 5.63
C MET A 16 -26.13 -25.10 4.72
N ALA A 17 -27.06 -24.15 4.57
CA ALA A 17 -26.78 -22.88 3.92
C ALA A 17 -26.03 -21.93 4.87
N THR A 18 -24.96 -22.41 5.48
CA THR A 18 -23.98 -21.50 6.07
C THR A 18 -23.33 -20.78 4.91
N PHE A 19 -23.66 -19.50 4.76
CA PHE A 19 -22.95 -18.60 3.87
C PHE A 19 -21.48 -18.56 4.31
N ALA A 20 -20.69 -19.44 3.78
CA ALA A 20 -19.24 -19.35 3.87
C ALA A 20 -18.83 -18.11 3.09
N GLN A 21 -18.72 -16.96 3.77
CA GLN A 21 -18.14 -15.77 3.17
C GLN A 21 -16.79 -16.18 2.62
N SER A 22 -16.59 -15.92 1.32
CA SER A 22 -15.31 -16.17 0.69
C SER A 22 -14.20 -15.51 1.52
N PRO A 23 -13.06 -16.16 1.74
CA PRO A 23 -11.90 -15.52 2.39
C PRO A 23 -11.53 -14.18 1.74
N VAL A 24 -11.80 -14.05 0.44
CA VAL A 24 -11.61 -12.81 -0.33
C VAL A 24 -12.59 -11.72 0.12
N ASP A 25 -13.89 -12.03 0.28
CA ASP A 25 -14.88 -11.05 0.73
C ASP A 25 -14.57 -10.54 2.14
N LYS A 26 -14.10 -11.43 3.01
CA LYS A 26 -13.65 -11.07 4.35
C LYS A 26 -12.43 -10.15 4.29
N ALA A 27 -11.46 -10.45 3.43
CA ALA A 27 -10.28 -9.60 3.22
C ALA A 27 -10.66 -8.24 2.65
N LEU A 28 -11.54 -8.19 1.64
CA LEU A 28 -12.03 -6.95 1.03
C LEU A 28 -12.80 -6.08 2.03
N SER A 29 -13.56 -6.68 2.95
CA SER A 29 -14.30 -5.92 3.97
C SER A 29 -13.39 -5.22 4.99
N THR A 30 -12.13 -5.60 5.09
CA THR A 30 -11.14 -4.93 5.96
C THR A 30 -10.53 -3.68 5.31
N ILE A 31 -10.68 -3.52 3.98
CA ILE A 31 -10.18 -2.35 3.27
C ILE A 31 -11.14 -1.20 3.51
N ASN A 32 -10.66 -0.21 4.25
CA ASN A 32 -11.42 0.98 4.58
C ASN A 32 -10.94 2.17 3.74
N ARG A 33 -11.88 2.84 3.07
CA ARG A 33 -11.59 4.02 2.25
C ARG A 33 -10.84 5.10 3.02
N SER A 34 -11.27 5.41 4.25
CA SER A 34 -10.63 6.43 5.07
C SER A 34 -9.19 6.09 5.43
N SER A 35 -8.89 4.81 5.70
CA SER A 35 -7.52 4.35 5.96
C SER A 35 -6.64 4.46 4.72
N ALA A 36 -7.18 4.11 3.54
CA ALA A 36 -6.48 4.25 2.28
C ALA A 36 -6.20 5.72 1.95
N GLU A 37 -7.20 6.59 2.09
CA GLU A 37 -7.07 8.04 1.89
C GLU A 37 -6.03 8.65 2.85
N ALA A 38 -6.05 8.29 4.13
CA ALA A 38 -5.07 8.77 5.11
C ALA A 38 -3.65 8.36 4.74
N THR A 39 -3.46 7.10 4.34
CA THR A 39 -2.16 6.60 3.91
C THR A 39 -1.66 7.31 2.65
N ILE A 40 -2.53 7.48 1.65
CA ILE A 40 -2.19 8.18 0.40
C ILE A 40 -1.85 9.64 0.68
N ASN A 41 -2.66 10.34 1.48
CA ASN A 41 -2.43 11.73 1.83
C ASN A 41 -1.10 11.92 2.56
N PHE A 42 -0.77 11.05 3.50
CA PHE A 42 0.53 11.08 4.15
C PHE A 42 1.67 10.85 3.16
N LEU A 43 1.58 9.80 2.34
CA LEU A 43 2.62 9.45 1.38
C LEU A 43 2.77 10.49 0.25
N ALA A 44 1.70 11.21 -0.10
CA ALA A 44 1.72 12.27 -1.11
C ALA A 44 2.08 13.65 -0.55
N GLY A 45 2.24 13.78 0.76
CA GLY A 45 2.51 15.05 1.43
C GLY A 45 3.85 15.68 1.01
N ASP A 46 3.85 17.00 0.93
CA ASP A 46 5.03 17.80 0.54
C ASP A 46 6.21 17.63 1.51
N GLU A 47 5.92 17.32 2.76
CA GLU A 47 6.92 17.04 3.81
C GLU A 47 7.86 15.87 3.44
N LEU A 48 7.40 14.95 2.60
CA LEU A 48 8.21 13.84 2.12
C LEU A 48 9.06 14.19 0.90
N GLN A 49 8.99 15.44 0.41
CA GLN A 49 9.89 15.99 -0.62
C GLN A 49 10.06 15.08 -1.86
N GLY A 50 8.97 14.45 -2.30
CA GLY A 50 8.95 13.57 -3.48
C GLY A 50 9.58 12.19 -3.27
N ARG A 51 10.08 11.85 -2.08
CA ARG A 51 10.59 10.50 -1.72
C ARG A 51 11.71 9.97 -2.62
N GLU A 52 12.55 10.85 -3.13
CA GLU A 52 13.71 10.43 -3.94
C GLU A 52 14.63 9.51 -3.10
N ALA A 53 15.10 8.43 -3.72
CA ALA A 53 15.97 7.46 -3.06
C ALA A 53 17.24 8.11 -2.47
N GLY A 54 17.56 7.77 -1.22
CA GLY A 54 18.70 8.32 -0.49
C GLY A 54 18.42 9.63 0.26
N PHE A 55 17.23 10.22 0.11
CA PHE A 55 16.84 11.44 0.83
C PHE A 55 15.96 11.16 2.05
N HIS A 56 15.79 12.21 2.84
CA HIS A 56 15.01 12.13 4.10
C HIS A 56 13.60 11.59 3.86
N GLY A 57 12.88 12.09 2.85
CA GLY A 57 11.52 11.67 2.55
C GLY A 57 11.40 10.19 2.22
N SER A 58 12.36 9.61 1.50
CA SER A 58 12.34 8.17 1.22
C SER A 58 12.58 7.33 2.47
N ARG A 59 13.46 7.78 3.39
CA ARG A 59 13.68 7.09 4.66
C ARG A 59 12.42 7.11 5.54
N VAL A 60 11.80 8.29 5.72
CA VAL A 60 10.55 8.41 6.49
C VAL A 60 9.46 7.53 5.90
N THR A 61 9.34 7.50 4.58
CA THR A 61 8.38 6.61 3.89
C THR A 61 8.66 5.14 4.19
N SER A 62 9.91 4.72 4.13
CA SER A 62 10.29 3.33 4.39
C SER A 62 9.99 2.91 5.84
N GLU A 63 10.31 3.76 6.82
CA GLU A 63 9.99 3.53 8.22
C GLU A 63 8.47 3.46 8.46
N TYR A 64 7.72 4.34 7.81
CA TYR A 64 6.26 4.32 7.89
C TYR A 64 5.69 3.00 7.36
N ILE A 65 6.14 2.54 6.18
CA ILE A 65 5.68 1.28 5.60
C ILE A 65 6.07 0.10 6.48
N ALA A 66 7.30 0.07 7.00
CA ALA A 66 7.76 -0.97 7.91
C ALA A 66 6.90 -1.03 9.18
N SER A 67 6.57 0.13 9.75
CA SER A 67 5.70 0.20 10.93
C SER A 67 4.28 -0.29 10.66
N LEU A 68 3.73 -0.01 9.48
CA LEU A 68 2.42 -0.54 9.06
C LEU A 68 2.44 -2.06 8.91
N LEU A 69 3.48 -2.62 8.29
CA LEU A 69 3.62 -4.08 8.16
C LEU A 69 3.73 -4.74 9.54
N GLN A 70 4.52 -4.16 10.44
CA GLN A 70 4.65 -4.63 11.81
C GLN A 70 3.31 -4.55 12.57
N TRP A 71 2.58 -3.45 12.43
CA TRP A 71 1.27 -3.28 13.05
C TRP A 71 0.25 -4.30 12.54
N MET A 72 0.31 -4.64 11.26
CA MET A 72 -0.54 -5.69 10.66
C MET A 72 -0.10 -7.11 11.02
N GLY A 73 1.01 -7.28 11.75
CA GLY A 73 1.55 -8.60 12.13
C GLY A 73 2.20 -9.33 10.95
N ILE A 74 2.59 -8.63 9.90
CA ILE A 74 3.29 -9.19 8.74
C ILE A 74 4.79 -9.18 9.06
N PRO A 75 5.45 -10.34 9.25
CA PRO A 75 6.87 -10.40 9.56
C PRO A 75 7.72 -10.03 8.34
N PRO A 76 8.95 -9.55 8.54
CA PRO A 76 9.89 -9.35 7.44
C PRO A 76 10.28 -10.69 6.81
N LEU A 77 10.62 -10.69 5.53
CA LEU A 77 11.07 -11.89 4.81
C LEU A 77 12.48 -12.36 5.22
N THR A 78 13.26 -11.44 5.75
CA THR A 78 14.62 -11.67 6.26
C THR A 78 14.70 -11.13 7.69
N ASP A 79 15.90 -10.85 8.18
CA ASP A 79 16.10 -10.29 9.52
C ASP A 79 15.61 -8.83 9.66
N SER A 80 15.23 -8.18 8.54
CA SER A 80 14.84 -6.78 8.51
C SER A 80 13.75 -6.51 7.45
N TYR A 81 12.92 -5.47 7.67
CA TYR A 81 12.02 -4.92 6.66
C TYR A 81 12.77 -4.14 5.58
N PHE A 82 14.03 -3.81 5.80
CA PHE A 82 14.83 -2.99 4.92
C PHE A 82 15.85 -3.84 4.17
N GLN A 83 15.89 -3.65 2.86
CA GLN A 83 16.94 -4.20 2.00
C GLN A 83 17.83 -3.05 1.53
N PRO A 84 19.09 -2.97 2.00
CA PRO A 84 20.01 -1.94 1.53
C PRO A 84 20.36 -2.17 0.06
N PHE A 85 20.46 -1.11 -0.69
CA PHE A 85 20.95 -1.11 -2.07
C PHE A 85 21.68 0.18 -2.38
N ASP A 86 22.60 0.12 -3.34
CA ASP A 86 23.33 1.29 -3.81
C ASP A 86 22.52 2.02 -4.87
N ALA A 87 22.26 3.31 -4.65
CA ALA A 87 21.58 4.16 -5.61
C ALA A 87 22.57 5.17 -6.20
N TYR A 88 22.69 5.20 -7.52
CA TYR A 88 23.54 6.13 -8.23
C TYR A 88 22.70 7.28 -8.79
N ARG A 89 22.98 8.51 -8.36
CA ARG A 89 22.39 9.70 -8.96
C ARG A 89 23.16 10.06 -10.23
N LYS A 90 22.48 10.06 -11.36
CA LYS A 90 23.00 10.68 -12.57
C LYS A 90 22.83 12.20 -12.44
N GLU A 91 23.92 12.93 -12.12
CA GLU A 91 23.87 14.38 -12.16
C GLU A 91 23.45 14.81 -13.56
N ARG A 92 22.31 15.49 -13.63
CA ARG A 92 21.90 16.15 -14.87
C ARG A 92 22.85 17.33 -15.04
N GLN A 93 23.88 17.18 -15.88
CA GLN A 93 24.69 18.34 -16.29
C GLN A 93 23.73 19.45 -16.70
N LYS A 94 23.77 20.58 -15.99
CA LYS A 94 23.07 21.79 -16.42
C LYS A 94 23.63 22.15 -17.80
N LYS A 95 22.98 21.68 -18.85
CA LYS A 95 23.26 22.12 -20.21
C LYS A 95 23.02 23.61 -20.23
N GLY A 96 24.09 24.35 -20.38
CA GLY A 96 24.19 25.71 -20.81
C GLY A 96 23.11 26.67 -20.33
N ARG A 97 23.41 27.51 -19.37
CA ARG A 97 22.70 28.77 -19.17
C ARG A 97 22.74 29.49 -20.53
N LEU A 98 21.62 29.66 -21.20
CA LEU A 98 21.48 30.50 -22.35
C LEU A 98 21.65 31.93 -21.83
N GLU A 99 22.86 32.47 -21.90
CA GLU A 99 23.08 33.90 -21.68
C GLU A 99 22.62 34.59 -22.97
N VAL A 100 21.42 35.11 -22.95
CA VAL A 100 20.94 36.04 -24.00
C VAL A 100 21.62 37.36 -23.71
N HIS A 101 22.68 37.64 -24.47
CA HIS A 101 23.27 38.96 -24.48
C HIS A 101 22.27 39.95 -25.08
N PRO A 102 21.90 41.01 -24.34
CA PRO A 102 20.91 41.99 -24.82
C PRO A 102 21.39 42.76 -26.07
N ASP A 103 22.67 42.69 -26.42
CA ASP A 103 23.26 43.43 -27.51
C ASP A 103 23.18 42.71 -28.90
N SER A 104 22.54 41.55 -28.96
CA SER A 104 22.40 40.80 -30.22
C SER A 104 21.04 41.00 -30.92
N ILE A 105 20.27 42.00 -30.50
CA ILE A 105 19.02 42.41 -31.19
C ILE A 105 19.24 43.84 -31.71
N ALA A 106 19.95 43.95 -32.81
CA ALA A 106 19.96 45.13 -33.67
C ALA A 106 19.65 44.71 -35.10
#